data_8ff9937402282d144449b20aff428699
#
_entry.id   8ff9937402282d144449b20aff428699
#
_cell.length_a   1.000
_cell.length_b   1.000
_cell.length_c   1.000
_cell.angle_alpha   90.00
_cell.angle_beta   90.00
_cell.angle_gamma   90.00
#
_symmetry.space_group_name_H-M   'P 1'
#
loop_
_entity.id
_entity.type
_entity.pdbx_description
1 polymer ?
#
loop_
_entity_poly.entity_id
_entity_poly.type
_entity_poly.pdbx_seq_one_letter_code
_entity_poly.pdbx_strand_id
1 'polypeptide(L)'
;HHSTYGYRSIAQNIRNKTGWLFSDNLCHKICKSLNIRSKARKTYIPRGQESIKYPNIINGNFNSTRPMEIIVTDSTIIHNKGKSYDWTFYVDVFNNEIVGSDIRISKHGVGIPNHYSAYKNFLETKIKRGYKDLETIVHSDQGTIYSSTAFNKLHDDYTIKRSMSRAGTPTDNPV
;
A
#
# COMPACT_ATOMS: atom_id res chain seq x y z
N HIS A 1 -26.79 -9.50 16.96
CA HIS A 1 -26.88 -8.81 15.67
C HIS A 1 -25.63 -7.99 15.44
N HIS A 2 -24.97 -8.24 14.32
CA HIS A 2 -23.73 -7.54 13.97
C HIS A 2 -24.06 -6.14 13.49
N SER A 3 -24.09 -5.17 14.39
CA SER A 3 -24.39 -3.74 14.09
C SER A 3 -23.41 -3.09 13.08
N THR A 4 -22.34 -3.81 12.71
CA THR A 4 -21.33 -3.37 11.73
C THR A 4 -21.65 -3.76 10.29
N TYR A 5 -22.68 -4.59 10.06
CA TYR A 5 -23.02 -5.05 8.72
C TYR A 5 -23.60 -3.91 7.87
N GLY A 6 -23.02 -3.72 6.68
CA GLY A 6 -23.62 -2.92 5.61
C GLY A 6 -24.70 -3.70 4.87
N TYR A 7 -25.51 -3.02 4.06
CA TYR A 7 -26.64 -3.62 3.34
C TYR A 7 -26.26 -4.85 2.49
N ARG A 8 -25.06 -4.89 1.89
CA ARG A 8 -24.56 -6.04 1.12
C ARG A 8 -24.37 -7.28 2.01
N SER A 9 -23.73 -7.09 3.18
CA SER A 9 -23.56 -8.19 4.15
C SER A 9 -24.89 -8.66 4.73
N ILE A 10 -25.84 -7.74 4.94
CA ILE A 10 -27.21 -8.07 5.36
C ILE A 10 -27.90 -8.89 4.26
N ALA A 11 -27.84 -8.45 3.00
CA ALA A 11 -28.42 -9.17 1.88
C ALA A 11 -27.87 -10.59 1.75
N GLN A 12 -26.55 -10.74 1.84
CA GLN A 12 -25.89 -12.05 1.79
C GLN A 12 -26.34 -12.97 2.92
N ASN A 13 -26.43 -12.45 4.15
CA ASN A 13 -26.89 -13.23 5.30
C ASN A 13 -28.34 -13.70 5.16
N ILE A 14 -29.24 -12.83 4.66
CA ILE A 14 -30.64 -13.19 4.44
C ILE A 14 -30.73 -14.26 3.36
N ARG A 15 -30.06 -14.08 2.21
CA ARG A 15 -30.03 -15.09 1.14
C ARG A 15 -29.54 -16.45 1.64
N ASN A 16 -28.46 -16.46 2.43
CA ASN A 16 -27.89 -17.71 2.97
C ASN A 16 -28.82 -18.39 3.97
N LYS A 17 -29.56 -17.62 4.79
CA LYS A 17 -30.44 -18.18 5.82
C LYS A 17 -31.80 -18.61 5.31
N THR A 18 -32.35 -17.93 4.31
CA THR A 18 -33.74 -18.12 3.87
C THR A 18 -33.88 -18.70 2.47
N GLY A 19 -32.80 -18.73 1.69
CA GLY A 19 -32.83 -19.08 0.27
C GLY A 19 -33.53 -18.04 -0.61
N TRP A 20 -34.01 -16.92 -0.03
CA TRP A 20 -34.74 -15.90 -0.78
C TRP A 20 -33.81 -15.09 -1.68
N LEU A 21 -34.04 -15.13 -2.99
CA LEU A 21 -33.26 -14.41 -4.00
C LEU A 21 -33.82 -13.01 -4.20
N PHE A 22 -33.01 -12.00 -3.88
CA PHE A 22 -33.30 -10.59 -4.11
C PHE A 22 -32.03 -9.79 -4.35
N SER A 23 -32.15 -8.62 -4.96
CA SER A 23 -30.98 -7.78 -5.29
C SER A 23 -30.44 -7.00 -4.09
N ASP A 24 -29.15 -6.68 -4.13
CA ASP A 24 -28.51 -5.81 -3.15
C ASP A 24 -29.16 -4.41 -3.12
N ASN A 25 -29.64 -3.93 -4.28
CA ASN A 25 -30.34 -2.64 -4.38
C ASN A 25 -31.69 -2.65 -3.64
N LEU A 26 -32.41 -3.77 -3.67
CA LEU A 26 -33.63 -3.91 -2.89
C LEU A 26 -33.31 -3.87 -1.40
N CYS A 27 -32.30 -4.60 -0.97
CA CYS A 27 -31.84 -4.56 0.42
C CYS A 27 -31.44 -3.14 0.85
N HIS A 28 -30.73 -2.41 0.00
CA HIS A 28 -30.37 -1.02 0.28
C HIS A 28 -31.58 -0.11 0.47
N LYS A 29 -32.59 -0.22 -0.42
CA LYS A 29 -33.85 0.55 -0.30
C LYS A 29 -34.58 0.24 1.00
N ILE A 30 -34.68 -1.04 1.37
CA ILE A 30 -35.32 -1.48 2.62
C ILE A 30 -34.54 -0.99 3.84
N CYS A 31 -33.20 -1.15 3.85
CA CYS A 31 -32.37 -0.63 4.93
C CYS A 31 -32.53 0.89 5.11
N LYS A 32 -32.64 1.63 4.00
CA LYS A 32 -32.88 3.07 4.02
C LYS A 32 -34.25 3.42 4.60
N SER A 33 -35.33 2.72 4.17
CA SER A 33 -36.68 2.96 4.67
C SER A 33 -36.84 2.64 6.17
N LEU A 34 -36.14 1.62 6.64
CA LEU A 34 -36.13 1.22 8.05
C LEU A 34 -35.05 1.94 8.90
N ASN A 35 -34.36 2.92 8.32
CA ASN A 35 -33.25 3.66 8.95
C ASN A 35 -32.14 2.75 9.54
N ILE A 36 -31.93 1.58 8.91
CA ILE A 36 -30.87 0.63 9.29
C ILE A 36 -29.57 1.11 8.67
N ARG A 37 -28.61 1.47 9.51
CA ARG A 37 -27.25 1.90 9.09
C ARG A 37 -26.19 1.08 9.80
N SER A 38 -25.10 0.77 9.08
CA SER A 38 -23.93 0.17 9.70
C SER A 38 -23.33 1.13 10.73
N LYS A 39 -23.07 0.60 11.92
CA LYS A 39 -22.32 1.28 12.99
C LYS A 39 -20.80 1.06 12.89
N ALA A 40 -20.31 0.57 11.74
CA ALA A 40 -18.88 0.46 11.53
C ALA A 40 -18.24 1.84 11.74
N ARG A 41 -17.42 1.97 12.77
CA ARG A 41 -16.62 3.18 12.99
C ARG A 41 -15.65 3.29 11.82
N LYS A 42 -15.74 4.35 11.05
CA LYS A 42 -14.60 4.78 10.23
C LYS A 42 -13.50 5.11 11.22
N THR A 43 -12.46 4.33 11.25
CA THR A 43 -11.24 4.68 11.98
C THR A 43 -10.71 5.93 11.27
N TYR A 44 -10.93 7.09 11.86
CA TYR A 44 -10.27 8.31 11.42
C TYR A 44 -8.82 8.17 11.88
N ILE A 45 -7.95 7.85 10.96
CA ILE A 45 -6.51 7.97 11.15
C ILE A 45 -6.20 9.44 10.82
N PRO A 46 -5.80 10.28 11.80
CA PRO A 46 -5.36 11.63 11.50
C PRO A 46 -4.26 11.53 10.46
N ARG A 47 -4.40 12.22 9.34
CA ARG A 47 -3.30 12.37 8.40
C ARG A 47 -2.18 13.06 9.16
N GLY A 48 -0.96 12.49 9.11
CA GLY A 48 0.22 13.13 9.66
C GLY A 48 0.30 14.57 9.13
N GLN A 49 0.73 15.51 9.96
CA GLN A 49 0.80 16.92 9.59
C GLN A 49 1.82 17.18 8.46
N GLU A 50 2.71 16.22 8.19
CA GLU A 50 3.73 16.29 7.17
C GLU A 50 3.38 15.33 6.03
N SER A 51 3.07 15.87 4.87
CA SER A 51 2.79 15.11 3.66
C SER A 51 3.65 15.65 2.52
N ILE A 52 4.88 15.13 2.42
CA ILE A 52 5.76 15.43 1.29
C ILE A 52 5.27 14.62 0.11
N LYS A 53 4.95 15.31 -0.99
CA LYS A 53 4.48 14.69 -2.23
C LYS A 53 5.51 14.90 -3.32
N TYR A 54 5.81 13.84 -4.03
CA TYR A 54 6.64 13.87 -5.23
C TYR A 54 5.79 13.76 -6.48
N PRO A 55 6.21 14.38 -7.60
CA PRO A 55 5.51 14.23 -8.88
C PRO A 55 5.56 12.78 -9.35
N ASN A 56 4.55 12.36 -10.13
CA ASN A 56 4.61 11.08 -10.84
C ASN A 56 5.53 11.22 -12.05
N ILE A 57 6.81 10.85 -11.88
CA ILE A 57 7.82 10.94 -12.94
C ILE A 57 7.61 9.82 -13.96
N ILE A 58 7.18 8.64 -13.52
CA ILE A 58 7.00 7.45 -14.36
C ILE A 58 5.81 7.63 -15.29
N ASN A 59 4.72 8.23 -14.80
CA ASN A 59 3.51 8.52 -15.57
C ASN A 59 3.00 7.32 -16.39
N GLY A 60 3.03 6.11 -15.77
CA GLY A 60 2.61 4.86 -16.38
C GLY A 60 3.63 4.20 -17.32
N ASN A 61 4.79 4.81 -17.55
CA ASN A 61 5.85 4.22 -18.36
C ASN A 61 6.87 3.47 -17.48
N PHE A 62 6.66 2.19 -17.31
CA PHE A 62 7.52 1.29 -16.54
C PHE A 62 8.60 0.61 -17.40
N ASN A 63 8.92 1.13 -18.57
CA ASN A 63 9.98 0.60 -19.42
C ASN A 63 11.36 0.97 -18.83
N SER A 64 12.02 0.01 -18.23
CA SER A 64 13.39 0.14 -17.74
C SER A 64 14.37 -0.41 -18.77
N THR A 65 15.49 0.28 -18.98
CA THR A 65 16.52 -0.10 -19.95
C THR A 65 17.67 -0.87 -19.30
N ARG A 66 17.80 -0.81 -17.98
CA ARG A 66 18.85 -1.47 -17.20
C ARG A 66 18.39 -1.81 -15.79
N PRO A 67 19.09 -2.75 -15.11
CA PRO A 67 18.84 -3.00 -13.70
C PRO A 67 19.00 -1.74 -12.84
N MET A 68 18.23 -1.67 -11.76
CA MET A 68 18.25 -0.57 -10.78
C MET A 68 17.91 0.82 -11.34
N GLU A 69 17.25 0.89 -12.49
CA GLU A 69 16.80 2.15 -13.09
C GLU A 69 15.46 2.59 -12.49
N ILE A 70 14.48 1.69 -12.49
CA ILE A 70 13.15 1.92 -11.93
C ILE A 70 12.88 0.85 -10.89
N ILE A 71 12.64 1.28 -9.67
CA ILE A 71 12.30 0.42 -8.54
C ILE A 71 10.89 0.82 -8.08
N VAL A 72 10.02 -0.16 -7.94
CA VAL A 72 8.68 0.02 -7.35
C VAL A 72 8.65 -0.55 -5.95
N THR A 73 7.92 0.11 -5.03
CA THR A 73 7.81 -0.34 -3.64
C THR A 73 6.38 -0.28 -3.16
N ASP A 74 6.01 -1.27 -2.39
CA ASP A 74 4.73 -1.35 -1.72
C ASP A 74 4.86 -2.15 -0.42
N SER A 75 3.78 -2.21 0.34
CA SER A 75 3.70 -3.01 1.55
C SER A 75 2.37 -3.73 1.64
N THR A 76 2.42 -4.97 2.10
CA THR A 76 1.24 -5.79 2.26
C THR A 76 1.23 -6.50 3.61
N ILE A 77 0.03 -6.89 4.05
CA ILE A 77 -0.14 -7.66 5.29
C ILE A 77 -0.38 -9.12 4.92
N ILE A 78 0.48 -9.99 5.43
CA ILE A 78 0.35 -11.44 5.27
C ILE A 78 -0.21 -12.02 6.57
N HIS A 79 -1.25 -12.84 6.45
CA HIS A 79 -1.83 -13.55 7.59
C HIS A 79 -1.40 -15.02 7.58
N ASN A 80 -0.78 -15.47 8.67
CA ASN A 80 -0.36 -16.86 8.83
C ASN A 80 -0.55 -17.32 10.27
N LYS A 81 -1.22 -18.47 10.46
CA LYS A 81 -1.47 -19.11 11.77
C LYS A 81 -1.93 -18.13 12.86
N GLY A 82 -2.90 -17.27 12.54
CA GLY A 82 -3.47 -16.29 13.48
C GLY A 82 -2.57 -15.09 13.80
N LYS A 83 -1.43 -14.96 13.14
CA LYS A 83 -0.55 -13.79 13.22
C LYS A 83 -0.60 -13.00 11.92
N SER A 84 -0.43 -11.69 12.03
CA SER A 84 -0.28 -10.77 10.88
C SER A 84 1.16 -10.30 10.79
N TYR A 85 1.64 -10.21 9.58
CA TYR A 85 2.99 -9.77 9.26
C TYR A 85 2.92 -8.63 8.27
N ASP A 86 3.60 -7.55 8.54
CA ASP A 86 3.82 -6.45 7.58
C ASP A 86 5.04 -6.80 6.73
N TRP A 87 4.86 -6.90 5.43
CA TRP A 87 5.93 -7.13 4.47
C TRP A 87 6.05 -5.93 3.54
N THR A 88 7.22 -5.31 3.55
CA THR A 88 7.60 -4.22 2.64
C THR A 88 8.66 -4.73 1.69
N PHE A 89 8.55 -4.37 0.41
CA PHE A 89 9.47 -4.83 -0.60
C PHE A 89 9.74 -3.76 -1.67
N TYR A 90 10.90 -3.89 -2.32
CA TYR A 90 11.38 -3.11 -3.45
C TYR A 90 11.64 -4.05 -4.60
N VAL A 91 10.99 -3.83 -5.74
CA VAL A 91 11.07 -4.67 -6.94
C VAL A 91 11.75 -3.88 -8.04
N ASP A 92 12.76 -4.46 -8.65
CA ASP A 92 13.37 -3.94 -9.87
C ASP A 92 12.48 -4.26 -11.07
N VAL A 93 11.99 -3.20 -11.72
CA VAL A 93 11.08 -3.34 -12.86
C VAL A 93 11.75 -3.99 -14.06
N PHE A 94 13.08 -3.90 -14.18
CA PHE A 94 13.83 -4.46 -15.31
C PHE A 94 13.74 -6.00 -15.37
N ASN A 95 13.83 -6.66 -14.22
CA ASN A 95 13.89 -8.14 -14.15
C ASN A 95 12.88 -8.74 -13.16
N ASN A 96 12.01 -7.94 -12.56
CA ASN A 96 11.02 -8.33 -11.56
C ASN A 96 11.63 -8.95 -10.29
N GLU A 97 12.86 -8.59 -9.96
CA GLU A 97 13.57 -9.11 -8.80
C GLU A 97 13.29 -8.26 -7.55
N ILE A 98 13.07 -8.91 -6.40
CA ILE A 98 13.01 -8.23 -5.11
C ILE A 98 14.43 -7.88 -4.69
N VAL A 99 14.77 -6.60 -4.75
CA VAL A 99 16.11 -6.07 -4.46
C VAL A 99 16.27 -5.54 -3.04
N GLY A 100 15.17 -5.45 -2.30
CA GLY A 100 15.16 -5.12 -0.88
C GLY A 100 13.83 -5.51 -0.26
N SER A 101 13.84 -6.09 0.93
CA SER A 101 12.61 -6.39 1.65
C SER A 101 12.85 -6.53 3.15
N ASP A 102 11.78 -6.37 3.92
CA ASP A 102 11.74 -6.73 5.34
C ASP A 102 10.32 -7.18 5.70
N ILE A 103 10.23 -8.18 6.57
CA ILE A 103 8.98 -8.74 7.06
C ILE A 103 9.00 -8.78 8.59
N ARG A 104 7.97 -8.26 9.23
CA ARG A 104 7.85 -8.23 10.70
C ARG A 104 6.44 -8.56 11.14
N ILE A 105 6.33 -9.08 12.37
CA ILE A 105 5.02 -9.26 13.01
C ILE A 105 4.36 -7.87 13.11
N SER A 106 3.15 -7.76 12.56
CA SER A 106 2.34 -6.56 12.63
C SER A 106 1.96 -6.30 14.08
N LYS A 107 2.44 -5.20 14.64
CA LYS A 107 2.00 -4.69 15.94
C LYS A 107 1.13 -3.48 15.64
N HIS A 108 0.15 -3.18 16.50
CA HIS A 108 -0.72 -2.01 16.37
C HIS A 108 0.09 -0.73 16.10
N GLY A 109 -0.06 -0.18 14.88
CA GLY A 109 0.72 0.95 14.40
C GLY A 109 1.84 0.49 13.48
N VAL A 110 1.58 0.56 12.21
CA VAL A 110 2.42 0.12 11.08
C VAL A 110 3.86 0.58 11.21
N GLY A 111 4.74 -0.37 11.01
CA GLY A 111 6.15 -0.22 11.23
C GLY A 111 6.92 0.65 10.26
N ILE A 112 7.09 1.94 10.56
CA ILE A 112 8.21 2.73 10.03
C ILE A 112 9.52 1.93 10.04
N PRO A 113 9.85 1.14 11.11
CA PRO A 113 11.04 0.29 11.13
C PRO A 113 11.13 -0.74 10.00
N ASN A 114 10.01 -1.29 9.56
CA ASN A 114 9.99 -2.27 8.47
C ASN A 114 10.38 -1.63 7.13
N HIS A 115 9.74 -0.51 6.79
CA HIS A 115 10.06 0.26 5.59
C HIS A 115 11.52 0.73 5.58
N TYR A 116 12.04 1.13 6.74
CA TYR A 116 13.43 1.55 6.91
C TYR A 116 14.40 0.42 6.59
N SER A 117 14.17 -0.77 7.13
CA SER A 117 15.02 -1.93 6.89
C SER A 117 14.93 -2.41 5.44
N ALA A 118 13.74 -2.46 4.87
CA ALA A 118 13.58 -2.84 3.47
C ALA A 118 14.30 -1.88 2.53
N TYR A 119 14.20 -0.56 2.79
CA TYR A 119 14.93 0.45 2.04
C TYR A 119 16.45 0.32 2.19
N LYS A 120 16.94 0.10 3.42
CA LYS A 120 18.36 -0.12 3.66
C LYS A 120 18.88 -1.34 2.91
N ASN A 121 18.16 -2.46 2.93
CA ASN A 121 18.50 -3.67 2.18
C ASN A 121 18.56 -3.42 0.67
N PHE A 122 17.63 -2.61 0.14
CA PHE A 122 17.68 -2.16 -1.26
C PHE A 122 18.93 -1.35 -1.56
N LEU A 123 19.29 -0.36 -0.73
CA LEU A 123 20.49 0.45 -0.93
C LEU A 123 21.78 -0.39 -0.87
N GLU A 124 21.88 -1.31 0.08
CA GLU A 124 23.01 -2.23 0.18
C GLU A 124 23.14 -3.09 -1.09
N THR A 125 22.00 -3.57 -1.62
CA THR A 125 21.97 -4.32 -2.88
C THR A 125 22.41 -3.45 -4.06
N LYS A 126 21.94 -2.21 -4.14
CA LYS A 126 22.34 -1.23 -5.16
C LYS A 126 23.86 -1.00 -5.16
N ILE A 127 24.44 -0.79 -3.97
CA ILE A 127 25.89 -0.56 -3.79
C ILE A 127 26.68 -1.82 -4.17
N LYS A 128 26.29 -2.98 -3.65
CA LYS A 128 26.96 -4.26 -3.89
C LYS A 128 27.00 -4.64 -5.37
N ARG A 129 25.99 -4.24 -6.13
CA ARG A 129 25.91 -4.50 -7.58
C ARG A 129 26.62 -3.45 -8.43
N GLY A 130 27.26 -2.45 -7.82
CA GLY A 130 28.02 -1.41 -8.54
C GLY A 130 27.17 -0.28 -9.12
N TYR A 131 25.89 -0.16 -8.69
CA TYR A 131 24.98 0.88 -9.18
C TYR A 131 24.91 2.12 -8.27
N LYS A 132 25.83 2.26 -7.31
CA LYS A 132 25.83 3.32 -6.29
C LYS A 132 25.62 4.71 -6.91
N ASP A 133 26.41 5.03 -7.92
CA ASP A 133 26.46 6.38 -8.52
C ASP A 133 25.48 6.58 -9.69
N LEU A 134 24.72 5.55 -10.04
CA LEU A 134 23.71 5.62 -11.09
C LEU A 134 22.36 6.09 -10.54
N GLU A 135 21.71 6.96 -11.29
CA GLU A 135 20.36 7.43 -10.93
C GLU A 135 19.36 6.28 -10.90
N THR A 136 18.53 6.24 -9.85
CA THR A 136 17.45 5.27 -9.68
C THR A 136 16.16 6.01 -9.34
N ILE A 137 15.08 5.70 -10.03
CA ILE A 137 13.75 6.21 -9.69
C ILE A 137 13.11 5.21 -8.74
N VAL A 138 12.74 5.66 -7.53
CA VAL A 138 11.95 4.86 -6.59
C VAL A 138 10.52 5.35 -6.60
N HIS A 139 9.61 4.53 -7.09
CA HIS A 139 8.19 4.80 -7.21
C HIS A 139 7.40 4.12 -6.10
N SER A 140 6.50 4.86 -5.48
CA SER A 140 5.61 4.37 -4.41
C SER A 140 4.21 4.98 -4.56
N ASP A 141 3.26 4.48 -3.78
CA ASP A 141 2.00 5.18 -3.56
C ASP A 141 2.21 6.46 -2.70
N GLN A 142 1.10 7.20 -2.44
CA GLN A 142 1.10 8.36 -1.55
C GLN A 142 0.81 7.97 -0.09
N GLY A 143 1.16 6.77 0.33
CA GLY A 143 1.00 6.31 1.70
C GLY A 143 1.69 7.23 2.71
N THR A 144 1.14 7.31 3.91
CA THR A 144 1.63 8.20 4.98
C THR A 144 3.10 7.98 5.34
N ILE A 145 3.59 6.75 5.17
CA ILE A 145 4.98 6.40 5.46
C ILE A 145 5.90 6.99 4.39
N TYR A 146 5.57 6.77 3.11
CA TYR A 146 6.36 7.27 1.98
C TYR A 146 6.38 8.80 1.89
N SER A 147 5.36 9.47 2.40
CA SER A 147 5.26 10.93 2.48
C SER A 147 5.81 11.53 3.78
N SER A 148 6.31 10.71 4.72
CA SER A 148 6.86 11.20 5.99
C SER A 148 8.24 11.82 5.81
N THR A 149 8.54 12.88 6.58
CA THR A 149 9.86 13.54 6.60
C THR A 149 10.97 12.56 6.97
N ALA A 150 10.72 11.63 7.92
CA ALA A 150 11.70 10.65 8.35
C ALA A 150 12.10 9.70 7.21
N PHE A 151 11.13 9.22 6.42
CA PHE A 151 11.42 8.36 5.27
C PHE A 151 12.14 9.13 4.15
N ASN A 152 11.78 10.39 3.92
CA ASN A 152 12.38 11.18 2.84
C ASN A 152 13.82 11.59 3.11
N LYS A 153 14.20 11.85 4.37
CA LYS A 153 15.59 12.14 4.75
C LYS A 153 16.58 11.02 4.41
N LEU A 154 16.12 9.77 4.27
CA LEU A 154 16.96 8.65 3.87
C LEU A 154 17.45 8.73 2.43
N HIS A 155 16.76 9.46 1.58
CA HIS A 155 17.03 9.51 0.15
C HIS A 155 18.03 10.60 -0.23
N ASP A 156 18.37 11.51 0.70
CA ASP A 156 19.23 12.68 0.43
C ASP A 156 20.68 12.31 0.17
N ASP A 157 21.13 11.12 0.64
CA ASP A 157 22.54 10.68 0.54
C ASP A 157 22.85 9.85 -0.72
N TYR A 158 21.85 9.61 -1.60
CA TYR A 158 21.99 8.72 -2.76
C TYR A 158 21.37 9.35 -4.02
N THR A 159 21.82 8.89 -5.19
CA THR A 159 21.27 9.28 -6.50
C THR A 159 19.87 8.66 -6.74
N ILE A 160 18.95 8.96 -5.82
CA ILE A 160 17.59 8.43 -5.82
C ILE A 160 16.62 9.55 -6.15
N LYS A 161 15.87 9.39 -7.25
CA LYS A 161 14.70 10.23 -7.55
C LYS A 161 13.42 9.58 -7.03
N ARG A 162 12.65 10.35 -6.28
CA ARG A 162 11.35 9.90 -5.78
C ARG A 162 10.25 10.19 -6.79
N SER A 163 9.42 9.21 -6.99
CA SER A 163 8.20 9.30 -7.79
C SER A 163 7.03 8.74 -6.98
N MET A 164 5.87 9.35 -7.08
CA MET A 164 4.66 8.85 -6.40
C MET A 164 3.50 8.76 -7.38
N SER A 165 2.71 7.69 -7.25
CA SER A 165 1.45 7.54 -7.97
C SER A 165 0.49 8.69 -7.65
N ARG A 166 -0.45 8.98 -8.53
CA ARG A 166 -1.52 9.95 -8.27
C ARG A 166 -2.48 9.41 -7.22
N ALA A 167 -3.03 10.32 -6.41
CA ALA A 167 -3.99 9.93 -5.39
C ALA A 167 -5.23 9.28 -6.02
N GLY A 168 -5.58 8.09 -5.55
CA GLY A 168 -6.78 7.37 -6.02
C GLY A 168 -6.62 6.68 -7.38
N THR A 169 -5.39 6.53 -7.89
CA THR A 169 -5.10 5.86 -9.16
C THR A 169 -4.26 4.59 -8.89
N PRO A 170 -4.88 3.46 -8.51
CA PRO A 170 -4.15 2.21 -8.20
C PRO A 170 -3.31 1.71 -9.36
N THR A 171 -3.71 2.00 -10.59
CA THR A 171 -3.02 1.60 -11.82
C THR A 171 -1.68 2.31 -12.04
N ASP A 172 -1.40 3.37 -11.28
CA ASP A 172 -0.13 4.09 -11.35
C ASP A 172 0.99 3.37 -10.55
N ASN A 173 0.66 2.36 -9.75
CA ASN A 173 1.63 1.49 -9.06
C ASN A 173 1.34 0.02 -9.43
N PRO A 174 2.16 -0.64 -10.26
CA PRO A 174 1.90 -1.97 -10.80
C PRO A 174 2.23 -3.12 -9.85
N VAL A 175 2.53 -2.85 -8.59
CA VAL A 175 2.92 -3.86 -7.57
C VAL A 175 1.72 -4.45 -6.87
#